data_a5872f679f5c433f9fefeca4cfa340b1
#
_entry.id   a5872f679f5c433f9fefeca4cfa340b1
#
_cell.length_a   1.000
_cell.length_b   1.000
_cell.length_c   1.000
_cell.angle_alpha   90.00
_cell.angle_beta   90.00
_cell.angle_gamma   90.00
#
_symmetry.space_group_name_H-M   'P 1'
#
loop_
_entity.id
_entity.type
_entity.pdbx_description
1 polymer ?
#
loop_
_entity_poly.entity_id
_entity_poly.type
_entity_poly.pdbx_seq_one_letter_code
_entity_poly.pdbx_strand_id
1 'polypeptide(L)' 'MDQMIGRMLDNRYEILERIGTGGMAVVYKAYCHRLHRFVAIKILKRDLAADAEFRRRFHEEAQA' A
#
# COMPACT_ATOMS: atom_id res chain seq x y z
N MET A 1 -7.45 12.40 -4.14
CA MET A 1 -6.32 11.68 -4.73
C MET A 1 -5.84 10.61 -3.76
N ASP A 2 -5.56 9.43 -4.23
CA ASP A 2 -5.15 8.33 -3.37
C ASP A 2 -3.68 8.46 -3.02
N GLN A 3 -3.39 8.64 -1.73
CA GLN A 3 -2.03 8.88 -1.27
C GLN A 3 -1.17 7.62 -1.23
N MET A 4 -1.77 6.46 -1.36
CA MET A 4 -1.02 5.21 -1.39
C MET A 4 -0.35 4.96 -2.73
N ILE A 5 -0.93 5.48 -3.81
CA ILE A 5 -0.38 5.27 -5.15
C ILE A 5 1.00 5.91 -5.25
N GLY A 6 1.95 5.14 -5.74
CA GLY A 6 3.34 5.55 -5.85
C GLY A 6 4.21 5.18 -4.66
N ARG A 7 3.60 4.67 -3.59
CA ARG A 7 4.37 4.27 -2.41
C ARG A 7 4.97 2.89 -2.57
N MET A 8 6.09 2.69 -1.90
CA MET A 8 6.75 1.39 -1.81
C MET A 8 6.49 0.82 -0.41
N LEU A 9 5.81 -0.32 -0.34
CA LEU A 9 5.54 -1.00 0.93
C LEU A 9 6.55 -2.11 1.15
N ASP A 10 7.04 -2.22 2.38
CA ASP A 10 7.99 -3.26 2.78
C ASP A 10 9.20 -3.33 1.83
N ASN A 11 9.54 -2.20 1.23
CA ASN A 11 10.65 -2.05 0.30
C ASN A 11 10.62 -3.04 -0.87
N ARG A 12 9.42 -3.51 -1.23
CA ARG A 12 9.28 -4.47 -2.33
C ARG A 12 8.00 -4.31 -3.14
N TYR A 13 6.93 -3.72 -2.57
CA TYR A 13 5.64 -3.60 -3.25
C TYR A 13 5.40 -2.15 -3.67
N GLU A 14 5.47 -1.90 -4.95
CA GLU A 14 5.16 -0.57 -5.47
C GLU A 14 3.67 -0.48 -5.77
N ILE A 15 2.97 0.42 -5.09
CA ILE A 15 1.53 0.59 -5.26
C ILE A 15 1.28 1.36 -6.55
N LEU A 16 0.54 0.74 -7.48
CA LEU A 16 0.34 1.29 -8.81
C LEU A 16 -1.04 1.92 -9.01
N GLU A 17 -2.09 1.23 -8.57
CA GLU A 17 -3.44 1.76 -8.73
C GLU A 17 -4.41 1.11 -7.75
N ARG A 18 -5.50 1.81 -7.47
CA ARG A 18 -6.58 1.25 -6.69
C ARG A 18 -7.53 0.51 -7.62
N ILE A 19 -7.75 -0.78 -7.36
CA ILE A 19 -8.58 -1.61 -8.22
C ILE A 19 -9.91 -2.02 -7.58
N GLY A 20 -10.08 -1.75 -6.29
CA GLY A 20 -11.34 -2.07 -5.62
C GLY A 20 -11.45 -1.37 -4.29
N THR A 21 -12.69 -1.19 -3.82
CA THR A 21 -12.95 -0.64 -2.51
C THR A 21 -14.25 -1.26 -1.97
N GLY A 22 -14.21 -1.61 -0.70
CA GLY A 22 -15.38 -2.13 0.01
C GLY A 22 -15.60 -1.34 1.28
N GLY A 23 -16.49 -1.84 2.14
CA GLY A 23 -16.81 -1.14 3.39
C GLY A 23 -15.63 -1.06 4.33
N MET A 24 -14.78 -2.07 4.37
CA MET A 24 -13.72 -2.19 5.37
C MET A 24 -12.30 -2.13 4.80
N ALA A 25 -12.16 -2.25 3.50
CA ALA A 25 -10.83 -2.35 2.90
C ALA A 25 -10.77 -1.72 1.52
N VAL A 26 -9.57 -1.38 1.12
CA VAL A 26 -9.25 -0.94 -0.24
C VAL A 26 -8.24 -1.92 -0.82
N VAL A 27 -8.42 -2.30 -2.09
CA VAL A 27 -7.52 -3.22 -2.77
C VAL A 27 -6.72 -2.46 -3.81
N TYR A 28 -5.42 -2.67 -3.78
CA TYR A 28 -4.50 -2.03 -4.71
C TYR A 28 -3.80 -3.06 -5.58
N LYS A 29 -3.58 -2.69 -6.84
CA LYS A 29 -2.65 -3.40 -7.68
C LYS A 29 -1.26 -2.88 -7.36
N ALA A 30 -0.33 -3.79 -7.17
CA ALA A 30 1.05 -3.45 -6.87
C ALA A 30 2.00 -4.33 -7.67
N TYR A 31 3.21 -3.86 -7.82
CA TYR A 31 4.27 -4.65 -8.43
C TYR A 31 5.26 -5.09 -7.34
N CYS A 32 5.48 -6.39 -7.24
CA CYS A 32 6.46 -6.92 -6.29
C CYS A 32 7.83 -6.97 -6.97
N HIS A 33 8.72 -6.06 -6.56
CA HIS A 33 10.04 -5.97 -7.18
C HIS A 33 10.96 -7.14 -6.82
N ARG A 34 10.65 -7.82 -5.72
CA ARG A 34 11.42 -8.99 -5.32
C ARG A 34 11.09 -10.22 -6.17
N LEU A 35 9.80 -10.43 -6.45
CA LEU A 35 9.33 -11.58 -7.23
C LEU A 35 9.12 -11.25 -8.69
N HIS A 36 9.26 -9.99 -9.07
CA HIS A 36 9.07 -9.51 -10.46
C HIS A 36 7.69 -9.87 -11.02
N ARG A 37 6.63 -9.59 -10.22
CA ARG A 37 5.26 -9.88 -10.63
C ARG A 37 4.28 -8.92 -10.01
N PHE A 38 3.11 -8.80 -10.63
CA PHE A 38 2.01 -8.02 -10.08
C PHE A 38 1.29 -8.81 -9.00
N VAL A 39 0.84 -8.09 -7.98
CA VAL A 39 0.10 -8.66 -6.86
C VAL A 39 -1.05 -7.72 -6.50
N ALA A 40 -2.03 -8.27 -5.76
CA ALA A 40 -3.10 -7.47 -5.17
C ALA A 40 -2.82 -7.33 -3.68
N ILE A 41 -2.92 -6.11 -3.17
CA ILE A 41 -2.72 -5.82 -1.76
C ILE A 41 -3.99 -5.22 -1.19
N LYS A 42 -4.49 -5.83 -0.12
CA LYS A 42 -5.69 -5.39 0.57
C LYS A 42 -5.29 -4.65 1.84
N ILE A 43 -5.72 -3.41 1.96
CA ILE A 43 -5.41 -2.57 3.12
C ILE A 43 -6.70 -2.18 3.81
N LEU A 44 -6.78 -2.41 5.12
CA LEU A 44 -7.96 -2.07 5.89
C LEU A 44 -8.11 -0.55 6.00
N LYS A 45 -9.34 -0.06 5.82
CA LYS A 45 -9.60 1.38 5.88
C LYS A 45 -9.28 1.98 7.24
N ARG A 46 -9.47 1.22 8.32
CA ARG A 46 -9.13 1.71 9.66
C ARG A 46 -7.64 2.01 9.78
N ASP A 47 -6.80 1.25 9.08
CA ASP A 47 -5.36 1.48 9.09
C ASP A 47 -5.00 2.72 8.27
N LEU A 48 -5.74 2.97 7.21
CA LEU A 48 -5.56 4.20 6.43
C LEU A 48 -6.04 5.43 7.20
N ALA A 49 -7.06 5.27 8.04
CA ALA A 49 -7.61 6.38 8.82
C ALA A 49 -6.76 6.70 10.06
N ALA A 50 -6.12 5.71 10.63
CA ALA A 50 -5.21 5.89 11.78
C ALA A 50 -3.82 6.35 11.34
N ASP A 51 -3.74 7.18 10.63
CA ASP A 51 -3.08 7.48 9.45
C ASP A 51 -1.65 7.99 9.52
N ALA A 52 -1.34 8.88 10.45
CA ALA A 52 0.02 9.40 10.57
C ALA A 52 0.99 8.31 11.01
N GLU A 53 0.51 7.46 11.93
CA GLU A 53 1.33 6.37 12.43
C GLU A 53 1.50 5.27 11.38
N PHE A 54 0.43 4.96 10.65
CA PHE A 54 0.48 3.98 9.57
C PHE A 54 1.44 4.44 8.47
N ARG A 55 1.32 5.68 8.03
CA ARG A 55 2.20 6.25 7.01
C ARG A 55 3.65 6.30 7.46
N ARG A 56 3.87 6.67 8.71
CA ARG A 56 5.22 6.73 9.26
C ARG A 56 5.85 5.35 9.30
N ARG A 57 5.07 4.33 9.68
CA ARG A 57 5.57 2.96 9.74
C ARG A 57 6.04 2.47 8.38
N PHE A 58 5.22 2.66 7.35
CA PHE A 58 5.62 2.25 6.00
C PHE A 58 6.79 3.07 5.47
N HIS A 59 6.81 4.33 5.80
CA HIS A 59 7.91 5.19 5.39
C HIS A 59 9.23 4.74 6.00
N GLU A 60 9.21 4.42 7.29
CA GLU A 60 10.40 3.94 7.99
C GLU A 60 10.87 2.60 7.42
N GLU A 61 9.95 1.69 7.15
CA GLU A 61 10.30 0.40 6.56
C GLU A 61 10.90 0.57 5.17
N ALA A 62 10.38 1.48 4.39
CA ALA A 62 10.89 1.74 3.05
C ALA A 62 12.29 2.34 3.07
N GLN A 63 12.66 3.03 4.15
CA GLN A 63 13.97 3.63 4.29
C GLN A 63 14.99 2.73 5.00
N ALA A 64 14.51 1.73 5.66
CA ALA A 64 15.40 0.77 6.34
C ALA A 64 16.06 -0.21 5.36
#